data_bddceab5cef46056bf4999dd12008e9f
#
_entry.id   bddceab5cef46056bf4999dd12008e9f
#
_cell.length_a   1.000
_cell.length_b   1.000
_cell.length_c   1.000
_cell.angle_alpha   90.00
_cell.angle_beta   90.00
_cell.angle_gamma   90.00
#
_symmetry.space_group_name_H-M   'P 1'
#
loop_
_entity.id
_entity.type
_entity.pdbx_description
1 polymer ?
#
loop_
_entity_poly.entity_id
_entity_poly.type
_entity_poly.pdbx_seq_one_letter_code
_entity_poly.pdbx_strand_id
1 'polypeptide(L)'
;SRILKTTSVEITFKKRHISDFAITFDEKMGSGTGNGGGEENKFMLDIRRAGGKLYFAPENIGTVNPAPSQWFTGYNSDMIRNYGWAAHRSMGFILGLIYSHYWVISHRHLYGNSLSMYGAYKNILGGFFEKR
;
A
#
# COMPACT_ATOMS: atom_id res chain seq x y z
N SER A 1 -11.11 -2.44 -4.83
CA SER A 1 -10.80 -3.76 -4.26
C SER A 1 -10.49 -3.61 -2.77
N ARG A 2 -11.00 -4.50 -1.90
CA ARG A 2 -10.70 -4.50 -0.46
C ARG A 2 -9.23 -4.76 -0.17
N ILE A 3 -8.53 -5.49 -1.03
CA ILE A 3 -7.08 -5.78 -0.90
C ILE A 3 -6.27 -4.50 -0.67
N LEU A 4 -6.59 -3.41 -1.38
CA LEU A 4 -5.86 -2.15 -1.29
C LEU A 4 -6.24 -1.27 -0.08
N LYS A 5 -7.04 -1.79 0.84
CA LYS A 5 -7.50 -1.09 2.05
C LYS A 5 -7.28 -1.90 3.32
N THR A 6 -6.62 -3.04 3.21
CA THR A 6 -6.38 -3.96 4.33
C THR A 6 -5.14 -3.53 5.08
N THR A 7 -5.17 -3.67 6.40
CA THR A 7 -4.05 -3.42 7.31
C THR A 7 -3.53 -4.73 7.90
N SER A 8 -2.34 -4.73 8.47
CA SER A 8 -1.69 -5.93 9.04
C SER A 8 -2.53 -6.63 10.10
N VAL A 9 -3.29 -5.88 10.88
CA VAL A 9 -4.16 -6.42 11.95
C VAL A 9 -5.41 -7.13 11.43
N GLU A 10 -5.71 -7.02 10.14
CA GLU A 10 -6.88 -7.62 9.49
C GLU A 10 -6.54 -8.90 8.71
N ILE A 11 -5.28 -9.33 8.71
CA ILE A 11 -4.81 -10.44 7.88
C ILE A 11 -4.54 -11.67 8.77
N THR A 12 -5.14 -12.79 8.40
CA THR A 12 -4.80 -14.10 8.94
C THR A 12 -4.47 -15.07 7.81
N PHE A 13 -3.53 -15.98 8.04
CA PHE A 13 -3.15 -16.96 7.04
C PHE A 13 -2.65 -18.27 7.67
N LYS A 14 -2.79 -19.37 6.93
CA LYS A 14 -2.19 -20.63 7.31
C LYS A 14 -0.71 -20.64 6.89
N LYS A 15 0.20 -20.70 7.86
CA LYS A 15 1.65 -20.64 7.62
C LYS A 15 2.12 -21.59 6.50
N ARG A 16 1.62 -22.81 6.47
CA ARG A 16 1.98 -23.81 5.44
C ARG A 16 1.73 -23.30 4.02
N HIS A 17 0.59 -22.60 3.78
CA HIS A 17 0.27 -22.10 2.44
C HIS A 17 1.22 -21.00 2.00
N ILE A 18 1.68 -20.16 2.92
CA ILE A 18 2.66 -19.11 2.60
C ILE A 18 4.03 -19.73 2.31
N SER A 19 4.42 -20.74 3.08
CA SER A 19 5.67 -21.49 2.84
C SER A 19 5.65 -22.20 1.49
N ASP A 20 4.53 -22.82 1.12
CA ASP A 20 4.37 -23.54 -0.15
C ASP A 20 4.52 -22.60 -1.37
N PHE A 21 4.10 -21.34 -1.25
CA PHE A 21 4.25 -20.32 -2.28
C PHE A 21 5.58 -19.57 -2.21
N ALA A 22 6.40 -19.80 -1.20
CA ALA A 22 7.64 -19.07 -0.94
C ALA A 22 7.45 -17.53 -0.92
N ILE A 23 6.30 -17.06 -0.41
CA ILE A 23 5.95 -15.64 -0.37
C ILE A 23 6.35 -15.07 0.99
N THR A 24 7.03 -13.92 0.98
CA THR A 24 7.41 -13.16 2.17
C THR A 24 6.93 -11.72 2.06
N PHE A 25 6.90 -11.01 3.17
CA PHE A 25 6.75 -9.57 3.15
C PHE A 25 7.97 -8.92 2.48
N ASP A 26 7.72 -7.84 1.77
CA ASP A 26 8.78 -7.09 1.11
C ASP A 26 9.54 -6.25 2.13
N GLU A 27 10.77 -6.62 2.42
CA GLU A 27 11.60 -5.98 3.45
C GLU A 27 11.99 -4.53 3.15
N LYS A 28 11.79 -4.07 1.90
CA LYS A 28 11.97 -2.66 1.52
C LYS A 28 10.73 -1.80 1.79
N MET A 29 9.62 -2.40 2.22
CA MET A 29 8.35 -1.72 2.50
C MET A 29 8.02 -1.81 3.99
N GLY A 30 7.21 -0.85 4.47
CA GLY A 30 6.66 -0.88 5.81
C GLY A 30 7.46 -0.11 6.84
N SER A 31 7.08 -0.34 8.09
CA SER A 31 7.59 0.37 9.24
C SER A 31 9.11 0.25 9.39
N GLY A 32 9.79 1.36 9.62
CA GLY A 32 11.24 1.39 9.83
C GLY A 32 12.09 1.44 8.55
N THR A 33 11.49 1.26 7.37
CA THR A 33 12.24 1.30 6.10
C THR A 33 12.43 2.71 5.53
N GLY A 34 11.66 3.69 6.00
CA GLY A 34 11.57 5.03 5.41
C GLY A 34 10.73 5.09 4.13
N ASN A 35 10.25 3.96 3.62
CA ASN A 35 9.53 3.88 2.34
C ASN A 35 8.00 3.84 2.47
N GLY A 36 7.48 4.07 3.67
CA GLY A 36 6.04 4.05 3.93
C GLY A 36 5.46 2.64 3.94
N GLY A 37 4.13 2.56 4.06
CA GLY A 37 3.37 1.30 4.16
C GLY A 37 2.97 0.73 2.80
N GLY A 38 2.15 -0.33 2.85
CA GLY A 38 1.60 -1.02 1.67
C GLY A 38 2.16 -2.42 1.50
N GLU A 39 3.02 -2.86 2.42
CA GLU A 39 3.60 -4.21 2.46
C GLU A 39 2.52 -5.28 2.53
N GLU A 40 1.45 -5.05 3.29
CA GLU A 40 0.32 -5.98 3.39
C GLU A 40 -0.42 -6.11 2.06
N ASN A 41 -0.63 -4.97 1.41
CA ASN A 41 -1.30 -4.95 0.10
C ASN A 41 -0.47 -5.69 -0.95
N LYS A 42 0.86 -5.46 -0.95
CA LYS A 42 1.78 -6.17 -1.83
C LYS A 42 1.77 -7.67 -1.53
N PHE A 43 1.88 -8.06 -0.26
CA PHE A 43 1.85 -9.44 0.18
C PHE A 43 0.60 -10.17 -0.33
N MET A 44 -0.59 -9.57 -0.17
CA MET A 44 -1.82 -10.15 -0.68
C MET A 44 -1.87 -10.23 -2.21
N LEU A 45 -1.34 -9.21 -2.91
CA LEU A 45 -1.23 -9.25 -4.36
C LEU A 45 -0.31 -10.37 -4.83
N ASP A 46 0.80 -10.60 -4.13
CA ASP A 46 1.76 -11.67 -4.45
C ASP A 46 1.15 -13.06 -4.20
N ILE A 47 0.38 -13.24 -3.12
CA ILE A 47 -0.42 -14.47 -2.91
C ILE A 47 -1.38 -14.70 -4.09
N ARG A 48 -2.09 -13.68 -4.54
CA ARG A 48 -3.00 -13.80 -5.69
C ARG A 48 -2.29 -14.16 -6.98
N ARG A 49 -1.12 -13.57 -7.23
CA ARG A 49 -0.29 -13.88 -8.41
C ARG A 49 0.23 -15.31 -8.41
N ALA A 50 0.54 -15.83 -7.23
CA ALA A 50 0.95 -17.23 -7.04
C ALA A 50 -0.22 -18.23 -7.13
N GLY A 51 -1.45 -17.78 -7.41
CA GLY A 51 -2.65 -18.64 -7.49
C GLY A 51 -3.35 -18.87 -6.16
N GLY A 52 -2.90 -18.22 -5.08
CA GLY A 52 -3.54 -18.28 -3.77
C GLY A 52 -4.93 -17.61 -3.77
N LYS A 53 -5.77 -18.05 -2.84
CA LYS A 53 -7.13 -17.53 -2.67
C LYS A 53 -7.19 -16.64 -1.44
N LEU A 54 -7.82 -15.47 -1.58
CA LEU A 54 -8.11 -14.56 -0.48
C LEU A 54 -9.61 -14.61 -0.20
N TYR A 55 -9.95 -14.70 1.07
CA TYR A 55 -11.32 -14.70 1.54
C TYR A 55 -11.54 -13.52 2.47
N PHE A 56 -12.72 -12.96 2.44
CA PHE A 56 -13.16 -12.00 3.44
C PHE A 56 -14.07 -12.74 4.43
N ALA A 57 -13.73 -12.66 5.72
CA ALA A 57 -14.57 -13.12 6.81
C ALA A 57 -14.99 -11.90 7.65
N PRO A 58 -16.29 -11.67 7.88
CA PRO A 58 -16.77 -10.54 8.70
C PRO A 58 -16.71 -10.90 10.20
N GLU A 59 -15.57 -11.45 10.62
CA GLU A 59 -15.34 -11.86 12.00
C GLU A 59 -14.45 -10.85 12.72
N ASN A 60 -14.75 -10.59 13.98
CA ASN A 60 -13.88 -9.78 14.84
C ASN A 60 -12.73 -10.65 15.34
N ILE A 61 -11.53 -10.40 14.85
CA ILE A 61 -10.32 -11.13 15.25
C ILE A 61 -9.50 -10.40 16.33
N GLY A 62 -9.90 -9.19 16.69
CA GLY A 62 -9.21 -8.42 17.72
C GLY A 62 -9.78 -7.01 17.88
N THR A 63 -9.38 -6.35 18.94
CA THR A 63 -9.69 -4.95 19.21
C THR A 63 -8.39 -4.16 19.25
N VAL A 64 -8.32 -3.09 18.48
CA VAL A 64 -7.16 -2.19 18.45
C VAL A 64 -7.55 -0.90 19.17
N ASN A 65 -6.80 -0.54 20.20
CA ASN A 65 -6.94 0.76 20.83
C ASN A 65 -6.34 1.82 19.90
N PRO A 66 -7.12 2.84 19.52
CA PRO A 66 -6.61 3.92 18.68
C PRO A 66 -5.51 4.67 19.45
N ALA A 67 -4.30 4.60 18.95
CA ALA A 67 -3.18 5.43 19.38
C ALA A 67 -2.80 6.38 18.24
N PRO A 68 -2.25 7.57 18.52
CA PRO A 68 -1.73 8.44 17.48
C PRO A 68 -0.72 7.67 16.61
N SER A 69 -0.97 7.64 15.31
CA SER A 69 -0.06 6.98 14.39
C SER A 69 1.23 7.78 14.27
N GLN A 70 2.36 7.19 14.60
CA GLN A 70 3.68 7.79 14.38
C GLN A 70 4.09 7.80 12.90
N TRP A 71 3.37 7.05 12.06
CA TRP A 71 3.68 6.82 10.66
C TRP A 71 2.92 7.75 9.72
N PHE A 72 1.75 8.21 10.15
CA PHE A 72 0.90 9.05 9.34
C PHE A 72 1.01 10.51 9.80
N THR A 73 1.74 11.30 9.05
CA THR A 73 1.94 12.74 9.27
C THR A 73 1.05 13.61 8.37
N GLY A 74 0.01 13.00 7.78
CA GLY A 74 -0.89 13.65 6.83
C GLY A 74 -0.53 13.36 5.36
N TYR A 75 -1.41 13.78 4.46
CA TYR A 75 -1.23 13.62 3.01
C TYR A 75 -0.32 14.72 2.44
N ASN A 76 0.94 14.66 2.79
CA ASN A 76 2.00 15.55 2.35
C ASN A 76 2.74 15.01 1.11
N SER A 77 3.73 15.76 0.63
CA SER A 77 4.55 15.41 -0.54
C SER A 77 5.22 14.05 -0.41
N ASP A 78 5.78 13.74 0.76
CA ASP A 78 6.52 12.50 0.99
C ASP A 78 5.59 11.28 1.00
N MET A 79 4.42 11.42 1.62
CA MET A 79 3.40 10.36 1.62
C MET A 79 2.93 10.05 0.21
N ILE A 80 2.64 11.08 -0.60
CA ILE A 80 2.19 10.89 -2.00
C ILE A 80 3.31 10.28 -2.84
N ARG A 81 4.56 10.69 -2.62
CA ARG A 81 5.74 10.11 -3.27
C ARG A 81 5.86 8.61 -2.93
N ASN A 82 5.70 8.26 -1.67
CA ASN A 82 5.71 6.88 -1.22
C ASN A 82 4.59 6.04 -1.84
N TYR A 83 3.39 6.59 -2.03
CA TYR A 83 2.31 5.88 -2.74
C TYR A 83 2.68 5.56 -4.18
N GLY A 84 3.35 6.45 -4.90
CA GLY A 84 3.83 6.19 -6.27
C GLY A 84 4.84 5.05 -6.31
N TRP A 85 5.83 5.10 -5.42
CA TRP A 85 6.84 4.05 -5.31
C TRP A 85 6.22 2.69 -4.94
N ALA A 86 5.33 2.65 -3.95
CA ALA A 86 4.62 1.44 -3.54
C ALA A 86 3.72 0.88 -4.65
N ALA A 87 3.06 1.74 -5.42
CA ALA A 87 2.25 1.33 -6.57
C ALA A 87 3.09 0.63 -7.64
N HIS A 88 4.23 1.20 -8.01
CA HIS A 88 5.15 0.57 -8.97
C HIS A 88 5.65 -0.78 -8.46
N ARG A 89 6.12 -0.82 -7.22
CA ARG A 89 6.67 -2.02 -6.62
C ARG A 89 5.65 -3.14 -6.43
N SER A 90 4.41 -2.78 -6.10
CA SER A 90 3.34 -3.75 -5.85
C SER A 90 2.62 -4.22 -7.12
N MET A 91 2.43 -3.34 -8.09
CA MET A 91 1.58 -3.60 -9.26
C MET A 91 2.35 -3.67 -10.58
N GLY A 92 3.64 -3.30 -10.58
CA GLY A 92 4.45 -3.17 -11.78
C GLY A 92 4.14 -1.88 -12.55
N PHE A 93 4.75 -1.74 -13.73
CA PHE A 93 4.75 -0.49 -14.47
C PHE A 93 3.35 -0.05 -14.91
N ILE A 94 2.64 -0.87 -15.67
CA ILE A 94 1.38 -0.46 -16.31
C ILE A 94 0.27 -0.24 -15.26
N LEU A 95 0.01 -1.25 -14.44
CA LEU A 95 -1.07 -1.16 -13.45
C LEU A 95 -0.77 -0.15 -12.35
N GLY A 96 0.49 -0.05 -11.94
CA GLY A 96 0.92 0.94 -10.96
C GLY A 96 0.78 2.37 -11.47
N LEU A 97 1.07 2.63 -12.75
CA LEU A 97 0.88 3.94 -13.36
C LEU A 97 -0.61 4.33 -13.45
N ILE A 98 -1.45 3.39 -13.89
CA ILE A 98 -2.92 3.58 -13.91
C ILE A 98 -3.44 3.86 -12.49
N TYR A 99 -2.98 3.08 -11.51
CA TYR A 99 -3.38 3.27 -10.13
C TYR A 99 -2.91 4.62 -9.57
N SER A 100 -1.70 5.05 -9.86
CA SER A 100 -1.17 6.35 -9.45
C SER A 100 -2.01 7.51 -10.01
N HIS A 101 -2.40 7.43 -11.28
CA HIS A 101 -3.29 8.40 -11.91
C HIS A 101 -4.68 8.42 -11.25
N TYR A 102 -5.28 7.24 -11.09
CA TYR A 102 -6.56 7.09 -10.39
C TYR A 102 -6.49 7.67 -8.97
N TRP A 103 -5.40 7.39 -8.24
CA TRP A 103 -5.24 7.82 -6.86
C TRP A 103 -5.26 9.36 -6.73
N VAL A 104 -4.50 10.06 -7.56
CA VAL A 104 -4.46 11.53 -7.54
C VAL A 104 -5.85 12.14 -7.77
N ILE A 105 -6.61 11.63 -8.72
CA ILE A 105 -7.94 12.16 -9.03
C ILE A 105 -8.94 11.85 -7.90
N SER A 106 -9.02 10.58 -7.51
CA SER A 106 -10.06 10.10 -6.58
C SER A 106 -9.85 10.52 -5.13
N HIS A 107 -8.59 10.81 -4.73
CA HIS A 107 -8.25 11.18 -3.35
C HIS A 107 -7.91 12.67 -3.18
N ARG A 108 -8.32 13.51 -4.13
CA ARG A 108 -8.07 14.96 -4.06
C ARG A 108 -8.57 15.60 -2.77
N HIS A 109 -9.67 15.11 -2.21
CA HIS A 109 -10.23 15.57 -0.94
C HIS A 109 -9.31 15.35 0.27
N LEU A 110 -8.35 14.41 0.19
CA LEU A 110 -7.41 14.10 1.27
C LEU A 110 -6.21 15.04 1.29
N TYR A 111 -5.72 15.46 0.14
CA TYR A 111 -4.49 16.27 0.03
C TYR A 111 -4.74 17.70 -0.46
N GLY A 112 -5.96 18.02 -0.90
CA GLY A 112 -6.27 19.31 -1.56
C GLY A 112 -6.01 20.56 -0.73
N ASN A 113 -5.96 20.43 0.60
CA ASN A 113 -5.59 21.51 1.51
C ASN A 113 -4.07 21.69 1.66
N SER A 114 -3.29 20.69 1.29
CA SER A 114 -1.82 20.68 1.46
C SER A 114 -1.07 20.82 0.14
N LEU A 115 -1.64 20.32 -0.95
CA LEU A 115 -1.00 20.27 -2.26
C LEU A 115 -1.98 20.55 -3.40
N SER A 116 -1.47 21.24 -4.43
CA SER A 116 -2.18 21.34 -5.71
C SER A 116 -2.22 19.97 -6.42
N MET A 117 -3.16 19.79 -7.34
CA MET A 117 -3.24 18.57 -8.15
C MET A 117 -1.96 18.34 -8.96
N TYR A 118 -1.36 19.40 -9.49
CA TYR A 118 -0.06 19.32 -10.17
C TYR A 118 1.04 18.84 -9.22
N GLY A 119 1.10 19.39 -7.99
CA GLY A 119 2.04 18.95 -6.96
C GLY A 119 1.87 17.48 -6.59
N ALA A 120 0.62 17.01 -6.47
CA ALA A 120 0.34 15.60 -6.21
C ALA A 120 0.81 14.68 -7.35
N TYR A 121 0.55 15.06 -8.62
CA TYR A 121 1.07 14.33 -9.78
C TYR A 121 2.60 14.30 -9.81
N LYS A 122 3.25 15.45 -9.60
CA LYS A 122 4.71 15.52 -9.57
C LYS A 122 5.30 14.58 -8.52
N ASN A 123 4.73 14.55 -7.33
CA ASN A 123 5.22 13.71 -6.24
C ASN A 123 4.95 12.22 -6.48
N ILE A 124 3.73 11.83 -6.89
CA ILE A 124 3.40 10.43 -7.10
C ILE A 124 4.20 9.82 -8.26
N LEU A 125 4.37 10.55 -9.36
CA LEU A 125 5.20 10.11 -10.49
C LEU A 125 6.69 10.12 -10.12
N GLY A 126 7.14 11.11 -9.36
CA GLY A 126 8.50 11.14 -8.82
C GLY A 126 8.83 9.87 -8.03
N GLY A 127 7.92 9.46 -7.13
CA GLY A 127 8.07 8.21 -6.39
C GLY A 127 7.95 6.96 -7.28
N PHE A 128 7.01 6.97 -8.23
CA PHE A 128 6.81 5.85 -9.16
C PHE A 128 8.06 5.48 -9.95
N PHE A 129 8.84 6.47 -10.39
CA PHE A 129 10.07 6.25 -11.16
C PHE A 129 11.33 6.14 -10.28
N GLU A 130 11.18 6.28 -8.98
CA GLU A 130 12.31 6.23 -8.06
C GLU A 130 12.81 4.79 -7.85
N LYS A 131 14.12 4.60 -7.95
CA LYS A 131 14.81 3.36 -7.60
C LYS A 131 15.27 3.43 -6.14
N ARG A 132 14.70 2.63 -5.26
CA ARG A 132 15.08 2.49 -3.85
C ARG A 132 15.52 1.07 -3.53
#